data_ebdaeaca2f165737c7be76ed90da2b91
#
_entry.id   ebdaeaca2f165737c7be76ed90da2b91
#
_cell.length_a   1.000
_cell.length_b   1.000
_cell.length_c   1.000
_cell.angle_alpha   90.00
_cell.angle_beta   90.00
_cell.angle_gamma   90.00
#
_symmetry.space_group_name_H-M   'P 1'
#
loop_
_entity.id
_entity.type
_entity.pdbx_description
1 polymer ?
#
loop_
_entity_poly.entity_id
_entity_poly.type
_entity_poly.pdbx_seq_one_letter_code
_entity_poly.pdbx_strand_id
1 'polypeptide(L)'
;VIIGLNYDYSLILGFVAVIGHCFPIFYKFRGGKGVATYFGVYLAFIFNHPDAFSLDIPYFKVNIVLFFIILYFGLMKVFRISALASLTSITLAGFTVIYSINDSFTITYQVFIILLIFYQHRENLQRLLKGEENKF
;
A
#
# COMPACT_ATOMS: atom_id res chain seq x y z
N VAL A 1 12.10 -10.95 -12.90
CA VAL A 1 11.75 -9.97 -13.95
C VAL A 1 10.69 -10.61 -14.82
N ILE A 2 9.44 -10.36 -14.49
CA ILE A 2 8.36 -10.71 -15.40
C ILE A 2 8.41 -9.66 -16.53
N ILE A 3 8.97 -10.09 -17.69
CA ILE A 3 8.88 -9.39 -18.96
C ILE A 3 9.52 -7.99 -18.95
N GLY A 4 10.83 -7.81 -18.95
CA GLY A 4 11.56 -6.64 -19.50
C GLY A 4 10.87 -5.26 -19.56
N LEU A 5 9.81 -5.06 -18.76
CA LEU A 5 9.06 -3.82 -18.68
C LEU A 5 9.87 -2.79 -17.89
N ASN A 6 9.93 -1.58 -18.40
CA ASN A 6 10.45 -0.44 -17.69
C ASN A 6 9.70 -0.29 -16.34
N TYR A 7 10.36 0.18 -15.27
CA TYR A 7 9.78 0.36 -13.94
C TYR A 7 8.52 1.21 -13.95
N ASP A 8 8.47 2.25 -14.78
CA ASP A 8 7.31 3.13 -14.94
C ASP A 8 6.07 2.35 -15.37
N TYR A 9 6.22 1.45 -16.35
CA TYR A 9 5.10 0.58 -16.78
C TYR A 9 4.66 -0.38 -15.67
N SER A 10 5.59 -0.90 -14.88
CA SER A 10 5.26 -1.77 -13.75
C SER A 10 4.46 -1.02 -12.68
N LEU A 11 4.79 0.24 -12.40
CA LEU A 11 4.03 1.10 -11.49
C LEU A 11 2.65 1.42 -12.05
N ILE A 12 2.53 1.75 -13.34
CA ILE A 12 1.23 1.98 -14.00
C ILE A 12 0.35 0.74 -13.89
N LEU A 13 0.88 -0.45 -14.19
CA LEU A 13 0.14 -1.71 -14.07
C LEU A 13 -0.29 -1.98 -12.62
N GLY A 14 0.57 -1.68 -11.65
CA GLY A 14 0.23 -1.75 -10.23
C GLY A 14 -0.92 -0.82 -9.86
N PHE A 15 -0.91 0.40 -10.39
CA PHE A 15 -2.00 1.38 -10.18
C PHE A 15 -3.32 0.89 -10.77
N VAL A 16 -3.28 0.38 -12.01
CA VAL A 16 -4.45 -0.21 -12.67
C VAL A 16 -5.00 -1.39 -11.86
N ALA A 17 -4.14 -2.24 -11.30
CA ALA A 17 -4.55 -3.34 -10.45
C ALA A 17 -5.26 -2.87 -9.18
N VAL A 18 -4.77 -1.81 -8.51
CA VAL A 18 -5.42 -1.23 -7.33
C VAL A 18 -6.75 -0.60 -7.69
N ILE A 19 -6.83 0.16 -8.80
CA ILE A 19 -8.10 0.75 -9.29
C ILE A 19 -9.10 -0.36 -9.62
N GLY A 20 -8.66 -1.39 -10.36
CA GLY A 20 -9.52 -2.51 -10.76
C GLY A 20 -10.07 -3.28 -9.54
N HIS A 21 -9.27 -3.42 -8.47
CA HIS A 21 -9.74 -3.99 -7.22
C HIS A 21 -10.76 -3.08 -6.50
N CYS A 22 -10.53 -1.77 -6.49
CA CYS A 22 -11.41 -0.81 -5.82
C CYS A 22 -12.71 -0.58 -6.60
N PHE A 23 -12.66 -0.61 -7.93
CA PHE A 23 -13.78 -0.30 -8.82
C PHE A 23 -13.98 -1.38 -9.90
N PRO A 24 -14.27 -2.63 -9.51
CA PRO A 24 -14.44 -3.71 -10.47
C PRO A 24 -15.71 -3.50 -11.32
N ILE A 25 -15.53 -3.45 -12.63
CA ILE A 25 -16.60 -3.19 -13.61
C ILE A 25 -17.71 -4.25 -13.49
N PHE A 26 -17.32 -5.53 -13.34
CA PHE A 26 -18.26 -6.65 -13.26
C PHE A 26 -19.11 -6.68 -11.98
N TYR A 27 -18.73 -5.94 -10.95
CA TYR A 27 -19.42 -5.85 -9.66
C TYR A 27 -20.07 -4.48 -9.43
N LYS A 28 -20.47 -3.79 -10.51
CA LYS A 28 -21.11 -2.46 -10.45
C LYS A 28 -20.27 -1.44 -9.68
N PHE A 29 -18.95 -1.50 -9.84
CA PHE A 29 -17.95 -0.65 -9.17
C PHE A 29 -17.96 -0.73 -7.64
N ARG A 30 -18.50 -1.81 -7.07
CA ARG A 30 -18.46 -2.08 -5.62
C ARG A 30 -17.35 -3.07 -5.31
N GLY A 31 -16.15 -2.57 -5.17
CA GLY A 31 -14.96 -3.38 -4.88
C GLY A 31 -14.50 -3.32 -3.45
N GLY A 32 -13.27 -3.78 -3.24
CA GLY A 32 -12.58 -3.72 -1.96
C GLY A 32 -11.90 -2.37 -1.71
N LYS A 33 -11.11 -2.31 -0.65
CA LYS A 33 -10.39 -1.09 -0.22
C LYS A 33 -8.96 -0.98 -0.76
N GLY A 34 -8.50 -1.96 -1.53
CA GLY A 34 -7.20 -1.94 -2.18
C GLY A 34 -5.99 -2.28 -1.30
N VAL A 35 -6.16 -2.55 -0.01
CA VAL A 35 -5.06 -2.76 0.95
C VAL A 35 -4.15 -3.91 0.56
N ALA A 36 -4.69 -5.12 0.36
CA ALA A 36 -3.92 -6.30 0.00
C ALA A 36 -3.26 -6.14 -1.39
N THR A 37 -3.97 -5.54 -2.34
CA THR A 37 -3.45 -5.26 -3.69
C THR A 37 -2.30 -4.27 -3.62
N TYR A 38 -2.42 -3.21 -2.81
CA TYR A 38 -1.32 -2.26 -2.58
C TYR A 38 -0.08 -2.95 -2.02
N PHE A 39 -0.23 -3.79 -1.00
CA PHE A 39 0.91 -4.53 -0.45
C PHE A 39 1.53 -5.49 -1.47
N GLY A 40 0.73 -6.13 -2.33
CA GLY A 40 1.26 -6.93 -3.44
C GLY A 40 2.10 -6.11 -4.42
N VAL A 41 1.63 -4.92 -4.81
CA VAL A 41 2.37 -3.98 -5.66
C VAL A 41 3.63 -3.46 -4.96
N TYR A 42 3.52 -3.13 -3.67
CA TYR A 42 4.66 -2.69 -2.86
C TYR A 42 5.76 -3.76 -2.78
N LEU A 43 5.39 -5.02 -2.56
CA LEU A 43 6.33 -6.15 -2.59
C LEU A 43 7.01 -6.28 -3.96
N ALA A 44 6.21 -6.29 -5.03
CA ALA A 44 6.74 -6.37 -6.39
C ALA A 44 7.72 -5.23 -6.68
N PHE A 45 7.40 -4.01 -6.24
CA PHE A 45 8.25 -2.84 -6.40
C PHE A 45 9.59 -3.00 -5.65
N ILE A 46 9.57 -3.32 -4.35
CA ILE A 46 10.78 -3.45 -3.53
C ILE A 46 11.74 -4.49 -4.10
N PHE A 47 11.22 -5.64 -4.54
CA PHE A 47 12.08 -6.73 -5.01
C PHE A 47 12.58 -6.55 -6.45
N ASN A 48 11.86 -5.81 -7.28
CA ASN A 48 12.23 -5.64 -8.70
C ASN A 48 12.94 -4.31 -8.99
N HIS A 49 12.77 -3.26 -8.16
CA HIS A 49 13.46 -1.99 -8.39
C HIS A 49 14.91 -2.07 -7.91
N PRO A 50 15.93 -1.78 -8.77
CA PRO A 50 17.33 -1.94 -8.41
C PRO A 50 17.73 -1.02 -7.27
N ASP A 51 17.29 0.25 -7.33
CA ASP A 51 17.68 1.28 -6.39
C ASP A 51 16.77 1.35 -5.15
N ALA A 52 15.64 0.60 -5.13
CA ALA A 52 14.78 0.56 -3.97
C ALA A 52 15.54 -0.05 -2.78
N PHE A 53 15.76 0.78 -1.76
CA PHE A 53 16.42 0.33 -0.53
C PHE A 53 17.81 -0.29 -0.77
N SER A 54 18.63 0.35 -1.61
CA SER A 54 20.01 -0.04 -1.92
C SER A 54 20.98 0.20 -0.75
N LEU A 55 20.58 -0.17 0.45
CA LEU A 55 21.47 -0.21 1.60
C LEU A 55 22.24 -1.53 1.57
N ASP A 56 23.57 -1.48 1.79
CA ASP A 56 24.44 -2.64 1.90
C ASP A 56 24.20 -3.48 3.18
N ILE A 57 22.94 -3.55 3.59
CA ILE A 57 22.52 -4.33 4.75
C ILE A 57 21.94 -5.66 4.23
N PRO A 58 22.53 -6.80 4.60
CA PRO A 58 22.02 -8.11 4.21
C PRO A 58 20.54 -8.26 4.57
N TYR A 59 19.74 -8.76 3.61
CA TYR A 59 18.31 -9.01 3.79
C TYR A 59 17.46 -7.77 4.11
N PHE A 60 17.95 -6.54 3.87
CA PHE A 60 17.21 -5.32 4.22
C PHE A 60 15.81 -5.28 3.61
N LYS A 61 15.66 -5.66 2.32
CA LYS A 61 14.36 -5.72 1.65
C LYS A 61 13.40 -6.70 2.33
N VAL A 62 13.88 -7.84 2.80
CA VAL A 62 13.08 -8.83 3.53
C VAL A 62 12.67 -8.28 4.90
N ASN A 63 13.61 -7.64 5.60
CA ASN A 63 13.36 -7.09 6.94
C ASN A 63 12.31 -5.98 6.92
N ILE A 64 12.30 -5.10 5.90
CA ILE A 64 11.29 -4.04 5.78
C ILE A 64 9.91 -4.62 5.50
N VAL A 65 9.81 -5.68 4.71
CA VAL A 65 8.56 -6.39 4.47
C VAL A 65 8.03 -7.02 5.76
N LEU A 66 8.88 -7.73 6.49
CA LEU A 66 8.53 -8.32 7.79
C LEU A 66 8.11 -7.24 8.79
N PHE A 67 8.79 -6.09 8.80
CA PHE A 67 8.41 -4.96 9.64
C PHE A 67 6.96 -4.52 9.38
N PHE A 68 6.55 -4.35 8.12
CA PHE A 68 5.17 -3.93 7.81
C PHE A 68 4.13 -5.00 8.12
N ILE A 69 4.46 -6.28 7.97
CA ILE A 69 3.59 -7.38 8.38
C ILE A 69 3.39 -7.35 9.90
N ILE A 70 4.47 -7.24 10.66
CA ILE A 70 4.43 -7.17 12.13
C ILE A 70 3.69 -5.91 12.58
N LEU A 71 3.95 -4.76 11.95
CA LEU A 71 3.28 -3.50 12.25
C LEU A 71 1.76 -3.63 12.06
N TYR A 72 1.31 -4.15 10.91
CA TYR A 72 -0.10 -4.33 10.61
C TYR A 72 -0.80 -5.22 11.64
N PHE A 73 -0.25 -6.41 11.90
CA PHE A 73 -0.85 -7.33 12.87
C PHE A 73 -0.72 -6.84 14.31
N GLY A 74 0.36 -6.14 14.64
CA GLY A 74 0.54 -5.51 15.94
C GLY A 74 -0.51 -4.43 16.21
N LEU A 75 -0.73 -3.52 15.25
CA LEU A 75 -1.76 -2.50 15.34
C LEU A 75 -3.17 -3.11 15.40
N MET A 76 -3.43 -4.17 14.62
CA MET A 76 -4.68 -4.94 14.69
C MET A 76 -4.92 -5.50 16.09
N LYS A 77 -3.90 -6.10 16.70
CA LYS A 77 -4.00 -6.71 18.04
C LYS A 77 -4.21 -5.66 19.13
N VAL A 78 -3.53 -4.52 19.03
CA VAL A 78 -3.59 -3.45 20.05
C VAL A 78 -4.90 -2.67 19.97
N PHE A 79 -5.23 -2.16 18.78
CA PHE A 79 -6.39 -1.28 18.61
C PHE A 79 -7.67 -2.03 18.26
N ARG A 80 -7.58 -3.26 17.77
CA ARG A 80 -8.70 -4.08 17.28
C ARG A 80 -9.51 -3.42 16.17
N ILE A 81 -8.89 -2.50 15.42
CA ILE A 81 -9.51 -1.74 14.33
C ILE A 81 -8.70 -1.93 13.05
N SER A 82 -9.25 -2.68 12.09
CA SER A 82 -8.54 -3.01 10.84
C SER A 82 -8.28 -1.78 9.96
N ALA A 83 -9.22 -0.84 9.92
CA ALA A 83 -9.06 0.38 9.13
C ALA A 83 -7.87 1.21 9.60
N LEU A 84 -7.68 1.36 10.91
CA LEU A 84 -6.55 2.09 11.49
C LEU A 84 -5.22 1.39 11.16
N ALA A 85 -5.15 0.08 11.35
CA ALA A 85 -3.97 -0.72 11.03
C ALA A 85 -3.60 -0.61 9.54
N SER A 86 -4.60 -0.73 8.65
CA SER A 86 -4.41 -0.64 7.20
C SER A 86 -3.88 0.73 6.77
N LEU A 87 -4.56 1.80 7.15
CA LEU A 87 -4.22 3.16 6.76
C LEU A 87 -2.83 3.58 7.28
N THR A 88 -2.52 3.25 8.54
CA THR A 88 -1.21 3.53 9.13
C THR A 88 -0.10 2.77 8.39
N SER A 89 -0.28 1.46 8.16
CA SER A 89 0.74 0.63 7.50
C SER A 89 0.98 1.07 6.05
N ILE A 90 -0.08 1.38 5.29
CA ILE A 90 0.02 1.84 3.90
C ILE A 90 0.71 3.20 3.83
N THR A 91 0.35 4.12 4.71
CA THR A 91 0.96 5.46 4.73
C THR A 91 2.46 5.36 5.02
N LEU A 92 2.85 4.60 6.03
CA LEU A 92 4.26 4.39 6.35
C LEU A 92 5.01 3.65 5.23
N ALA A 93 4.41 2.62 4.63
CA ALA A 93 5.01 1.93 3.48
C ALA A 93 5.22 2.87 2.29
N GLY A 94 4.23 3.72 1.97
CA GLY A 94 4.36 4.73 0.92
C GLY A 94 5.48 5.73 1.20
N PHE A 95 5.60 6.21 2.43
CA PHE A 95 6.71 7.09 2.83
C PHE A 95 8.09 6.45 2.68
N THR A 96 8.22 5.15 2.96
CA THR A 96 9.52 4.47 2.74
C THR A 96 9.89 4.40 1.27
N VAL A 97 8.92 4.23 0.36
CA VAL A 97 9.16 4.28 -1.10
C VAL A 97 9.55 5.69 -1.53
N ILE A 98 8.81 6.71 -1.10
CA ILE A 98 9.11 8.12 -1.42
C ILE A 98 10.51 8.51 -0.95
N TYR A 99 10.91 8.05 0.24
CA TYR A 99 12.24 8.34 0.79
C TYR A 99 13.36 7.61 0.04
N SER A 100 13.13 6.36 -0.37
CA SER A 100 14.17 5.54 -1.03
C SER A 100 14.37 5.90 -2.51
N ILE A 101 13.35 6.45 -3.18
CA ILE A 101 13.38 6.78 -4.59
C ILE A 101 12.92 8.22 -4.77
N ASN A 102 13.91 9.10 -4.99
CA ASN A 102 13.66 10.52 -5.19
C ASN A 102 13.32 10.83 -6.67
N ASP A 103 12.27 10.18 -7.17
CA ASP A 103 11.75 10.32 -8.51
C ASP A 103 10.32 10.87 -8.49
N SER A 104 10.06 11.94 -9.27
CA SER A 104 8.77 12.63 -9.29
C SER A 104 7.61 11.75 -9.71
N PHE A 105 7.83 10.79 -10.62
CA PHE A 105 6.79 9.88 -11.06
C PHE A 105 6.38 8.92 -9.95
N THR A 106 7.36 8.31 -9.29
CA THR A 106 7.13 7.39 -8.15
C THR A 106 6.45 8.10 -6.98
N ILE A 107 6.89 9.34 -6.66
CA ILE A 107 6.25 10.16 -5.61
C ILE A 107 4.79 10.43 -5.94
N THR A 108 4.52 10.90 -7.16
CA THR A 108 3.15 11.18 -7.61
C THR A 108 2.28 9.93 -7.54
N TYR A 109 2.79 8.82 -8.04
CA TYR A 109 2.13 7.52 -7.99
C TYR A 109 1.75 7.10 -6.55
N GLN A 110 2.69 7.19 -5.60
CA GLN A 110 2.45 6.81 -4.21
C GLN A 110 1.39 7.70 -3.54
N VAL A 111 1.47 9.01 -3.78
CA VAL A 111 0.48 9.96 -3.26
C VAL A 111 -0.92 9.63 -3.78
N PHE A 112 -1.07 9.39 -5.08
CA PHE A 112 -2.38 9.04 -5.66
C PHE A 112 -2.95 7.73 -5.10
N ILE A 113 -2.13 6.69 -4.96
CA ILE A 113 -2.59 5.41 -4.38
C ILE A 113 -3.02 5.59 -2.92
N ILE A 114 -2.23 6.29 -2.11
CA ILE A 114 -2.57 6.55 -0.71
C ILE A 114 -3.91 7.30 -0.63
N LEU A 115 -4.08 8.37 -1.39
CA LEU A 115 -5.34 9.13 -1.43
C LEU A 115 -6.53 8.28 -1.88
N LEU A 116 -6.34 7.42 -2.89
CA LEU A 116 -7.37 6.49 -3.34
C LEU A 116 -7.80 5.52 -2.23
N ILE A 117 -6.83 4.96 -1.50
CA ILE A 117 -7.12 4.02 -0.40
C ILE A 117 -7.81 4.75 0.77
N PHE A 118 -7.39 5.98 1.10
CA PHE A 118 -8.08 6.82 2.08
C PHE A 118 -9.54 7.11 1.65
N TYR A 119 -9.76 7.42 0.39
CA TYR A 119 -11.11 7.60 -0.16
C TYR A 119 -11.96 6.33 -0.01
N GLN A 120 -11.39 5.15 -0.27
CA GLN A 120 -12.09 3.87 -0.08
C GLN A 120 -12.37 3.56 1.40
N HIS A 121 -11.63 4.15 2.31
CA HIS A 121 -11.86 4.04 3.77
C HIS A 121 -12.73 5.17 4.35
N ARG A 122 -13.29 6.06 3.54
CA ARG A 122 -14.06 7.23 4.01
C ARG A 122 -15.15 6.91 5.04
N GLU A 123 -15.87 5.81 4.86
CA GLU A 123 -16.90 5.38 5.82
C GLU A 123 -16.30 4.88 7.14
N ASN A 124 -15.17 4.16 7.06
CA ASN A 124 -14.44 3.74 8.26
C ASN A 124 -13.87 4.95 9.00
N LEU A 125 -13.32 5.93 8.28
CA LEU A 125 -12.82 7.17 8.87
C LEU A 125 -13.93 7.96 9.57
N GLN A 126 -15.12 8.04 8.95
CA GLN A 126 -16.27 8.68 9.60
C GLN A 126 -16.69 7.96 10.89
N ARG A 127 -16.74 6.61 10.88
CA ARG A 127 -17.04 5.83 12.10
C ARG A 127 -15.93 5.96 13.15
N LEU A 128 -14.67 6.00 12.74
CA LEU A 128 -13.53 6.24 13.65
C LEU A 128 -13.64 7.59 14.35
N LEU A 129 -13.95 8.65 13.61
CA LEU A 129 -14.12 10.00 14.18
C LEU A 129 -15.28 10.09 15.17
N LYS A 130 -16.32 9.27 14.97
CA LYS A 130 -17.48 9.18 15.90
C LYS A 130 -17.26 8.19 17.05
N GLY A 131 -16.15 7.43 17.05
CA GLY A 131 -15.92 6.37 18.03
C GLY A 131 -16.78 5.12 17.81
N GLU A 132 -17.40 4.97 16.64
CA GLU A 132 -18.36 3.91 16.28
C GLU A 132 -17.73 2.81 15.38
N GLU A 133 -16.42 2.84 15.15
CA GLU A 133 -15.78 1.84 14.29
C GLU A 133 -15.76 0.47 14.97
N ASN A 134 -16.08 -0.57 14.19
CA ASN A 134 -16.14 -1.95 14.67
C ASN A 134 -14.77 -2.42 15.19
N LYS A 135 -14.75 -2.93 16.41
CA LYS A 135 -13.61 -3.60 17.02
C LYS A 135 -13.78 -5.11 16.90
N PHE A 136 -12.68 -5.81 16.62
CA PHE A 136 -12.62 -7.29 16.61
C PHE A 136 -12.38 -7.84 17.99
#